data_f10fcdbb9a9177dc67b3edc86641ab6e
#
_entry.id   f10fcdbb9a9177dc67b3edc86641ab6e
#
_cell.length_a   1.000
_cell.length_b   1.000
_cell.length_c   1.000
_cell.angle_alpha   90.00
_cell.angle_beta   90.00
_cell.angle_gamma   90.00
#
_symmetry.space_group_name_H-M   'P 1'
#
loop_
_entity.id
_entity.type
_entity.pdbx_description
1 polymer ?
#
loop_
_entity_poly.entity_id
_entity_poly.type
_entity_poly.pdbx_seq_one_letter_code
_entity_poly.pdbx_strand_id
1 'polypeptide(L)'
;MSTKKFDYVSMGFYTFDALCWPYSETPASGGTMLMDDFALAVSGAAGAAAVAAAKMGLKTRAVGGIGNDLMGDWVLRRLKDFKIDTALMQQKKGWKTSSSIVTTRQDGSRPALHMKGATGNFTVARKDFAKVADAKVVHLGGVGLMDAMDGTKNAALAKYAQAQGCITTVDIFAGSKSDLPDVDAVLPYTDYFLPSIEEAEALSGYRDIKSCTQFFHDRGVKCCIFTMGGDGAYYSHVDGTKFRIPAFEIVMKCSCGCGDAFNAGFAVALIKGMDPETSVRFAQATSALNASGLGSQAGVESFAHTLKFMKTTKVWMAKQSSIGHAPTLPHG
;
A
#
# COMPACT_ATOMS: atom_id res chain seq x y z
N MET A 1 12.37 27.08 -5.00
CA MET A 1 11.22 26.12 -4.96
C MET A 1 10.36 26.47 -3.76
N SER A 2 9.04 26.63 -3.92
CA SER A 2 8.12 26.84 -2.79
C SER A 2 8.20 25.67 -1.83
N THR A 3 8.28 25.95 -0.53
CA THR A 3 8.31 24.91 0.50
C THR A 3 6.96 24.21 0.57
N LYS A 4 6.92 22.89 0.27
CA LYS A 4 5.70 22.09 0.35
C LYS A 4 5.19 22.00 1.79
N LYS A 5 3.87 22.13 1.98
CA LYS A 5 3.23 22.11 3.31
C LYS A 5 3.27 20.72 3.96
N PHE A 6 3.22 19.67 3.16
CA PHE A 6 3.24 18.28 3.62
C PHE A 6 4.47 17.55 3.07
N ASP A 7 4.90 16.53 3.80
CA ASP A 7 5.90 15.59 3.30
C ASP A 7 5.23 14.56 2.38
N TYR A 8 4.06 14.07 2.79
CA TYR A 8 3.37 12.95 2.16
C TYR A 8 1.87 13.21 2.07
N VAL A 9 1.31 13.06 0.90
CA VAL A 9 -0.14 12.97 0.68
C VAL A 9 -0.46 11.56 0.23
N SER A 10 -1.35 10.89 0.98
CA SER A 10 -1.86 9.57 0.61
C SER A 10 -3.28 9.72 0.12
N MET A 11 -3.49 9.49 -1.18
CA MET A 11 -4.78 9.61 -1.84
C MET A 11 -5.25 8.23 -2.28
N GLY A 12 -6.50 7.90 -1.97
CA GLY A 12 -7.12 6.68 -2.48
C GLY A 12 -8.02 5.95 -1.49
N PHE A 13 -7.77 4.67 -1.36
CA PHE A 13 -8.59 3.70 -0.67
C PHE A 13 -8.35 3.73 0.85
N TYR A 14 -9.41 4.04 1.60
CA TYR A 14 -9.44 4.04 3.06
C TYR A 14 -10.51 3.06 3.55
N THR A 15 -10.18 2.14 4.46
CA THR A 15 -11.11 1.17 5.01
C THR A 15 -11.04 1.09 6.53
N PHE A 16 -12.15 0.67 7.12
CA PHE A 16 -12.23 0.16 8.47
C PHE A 16 -12.06 -1.36 8.42
N ASP A 17 -10.99 -1.88 8.99
CA ASP A 17 -10.76 -3.32 9.07
C ASP A 17 -10.92 -3.83 10.51
N ALA A 18 -11.71 -4.89 10.66
CA ALA A 18 -11.80 -5.72 11.85
C ALA A 18 -11.05 -7.03 11.58
N LEU A 19 -9.98 -7.26 12.35
CA LEU A 19 -9.11 -8.40 12.17
C LEU A 19 -9.20 -9.34 13.35
N CYS A 20 -9.23 -10.65 13.10
CA CYS A 20 -9.22 -11.68 14.12
C CYS A 20 -8.10 -12.71 13.90
N TRP A 21 -7.59 -13.28 14.98
CA TRP A 21 -6.52 -14.27 14.96
C TRP A 21 -6.58 -15.20 16.16
N PRO A 22 -6.25 -16.50 16.03
CA PRO A 22 -6.12 -17.24 14.79
C PRO A 22 -7.50 -17.64 14.23
N TYR A 23 -7.64 -17.65 12.91
CA TYR A 23 -8.83 -18.17 12.25
C TYR A 23 -8.49 -19.52 11.61
N SER A 24 -9.29 -20.55 11.87
CA SER A 24 -9.11 -21.87 11.26
C SER A 24 -10.17 -22.15 10.20
N GLU A 25 -11.45 -22.05 10.60
CA GLU A 25 -12.58 -22.38 9.72
C GLU A 25 -13.83 -21.60 10.14
N THR A 26 -14.79 -21.48 9.24
CA THR A 26 -16.09 -20.90 9.58
C THR A 26 -16.87 -21.87 10.47
N PRO A 27 -17.31 -21.44 11.67
CA PRO A 27 -18.15 -22.28 12.51
C PRO A 27 -19.44 -22.72 11.78
N ALA A 28 -19.89 -23.92 12.05
CA ALA A 28 -21.20 -24.38 11.59
C ALA A 28 -22.31 -23.45 12.12
N SER A 29 -23.49 -23.48 11.47
CA SER A 29 -24.64 -22.66 11.88
C SER A 29 -24.92 -22.78 13.38
N GLY A 30 -24.99 -21.65 14.09
CA GLY A 30 -25.16 -21.58 15.53
C GLY A 30 -23.89 -21.88 16.35
N GLY A 31 -22.77 -22.20 15.70
CA GLY A 31 -21.48 -22.42 16.36
C GLY A 31 -20.75 -21.13 16.67
N THR A 32 -19.79 -21.21 17.59
CA THR A 32 -18.89 -20.12 17.98
C THR A 32 -17.45 -20.61 17.92
N MET A 33 -16.56 -19.81 17.31
CA MET A 33 -15.13 -20.02 17.38
C MET A 33 -14.53 -18.98 18.33
N LEU A 34 -13.75 -19.40 19.30
CA LEU A 34 -12.99 -18.51 20.18
C LEU A 34 -11.70 -18.09 19.48
N MET A 35 -11.32 -16.85 19.66
CA MET A 35 -10.11 -16.25 19.10
C MET A 35 -9.24 -15.70 20.20
N ASP A 36 -7.92 -15.67 19.98
CA ASP A 36 -6.96 -15.18 20.97
C ASP A 36 -6.75 -13.67 20.86
N ASP A 37 -6.98 -13.07 19.65
CA ASP A 37 -6.69 -11.68 19.43
C ASP A 37 -7.69 -11.05 18.43
N PHE A 38 -8.02 -9.79 18.65
CA PHE A 38 -8.91 -9.00 17.81
C PHE A 38 -8.41 -7.57 17.71
N ALA A 39 -8.26 -7.03 16.49
CA ALA A 39 -7.77 -5.70 16.26
C ALA A 39 -8.68 -4.91 15.32
N LEU A 40 -8.72 -3.59 15.50
CA LEU A 40 -9.29 -2.65 14.56
C LEU A 40 -8.18 -1.79 13.94
N ALA A 41 -8.21 -1.62 12.62
CA ALA A 41 -7.21 -0.83 11.91
C ALA A 41 -7.84 0.14 10.90
N VAL A 42 -7.22 1.31 10.73
CA VAL A 42 -7.37 2.11 9.52
C VAL A 42 -6.52 1.41 8.46
N SER A 43 -7.16 0.92 7.42
CA SER A 43 -6.52 0.12 6.38
C SER A 43 -6.88 0.64 4.98
N GLY A 44 -6.73 -0.21 3.95
CA GLY A 44 -6.76 0.20 2.56
C GLY A 44 -5.44 0.83 2.13
N ALA A 45 -5.06 0.68 0.88
CA ALA A 45 -3.73 1.03 0.38
C ALA A 45 -3.30 2.46 0.75
N ALA A 46 -4.18 3.44 0.61
CA ALA A 46 -3.89 4.80 1.04
C ALA A 46 -3.96 4.99 2.56
N GLY A 47 -4.90 4.34 3.24
CA GLY A 47 -5.12 4.49 4.69
C GLY A 47 -3.98 3.90 5.51
N ALA A 48 -3.59 2.68 5.21
CA ALA A 48 -2.48 1.99 5.87
C ALA A 48 -1.16 2.72 5.64
N ALA A 49 -0.89 3.14 4.39
CA ALA A 49 0.31 3.91 4.06
C ALA A 49 0.35 5.26 4.77
N ALA A 50 -0.79 5.99 4.87
CA ALA A 50 -0.86 7.26 5.58
C ALA A 50 -0.48 7.12 7.05
N VAL A 51 -1.03 6.10 7.75
CA VAL A 51 -0.75 5.86 9.16
C VAL A 51 0.70 5.45 9.37
N ALA A 52 1.23 4.53 8.55
CA ALA A 52 2.63 4.11 8.64
C ALA A 52 3.60 5.29 8.43
N ALA A 53 3.36 6.12 7.41
CA ALA A 53 4.15 7.32 7.14
C ALA A 53 4.13 8.32 8.32
N ALA A 54 2.95 8.57 8.90
CA ALA A 54 2.78 9.46 10.04
C ALA A 54 3.50 8.95 11.29
N LYS A 55 3.39 7.64 11.60
CA LYS A 55 4.13 6.99 12.70
C LYS A 55 5.64 7.14 12.54
N MET A 56 6.15 7.11 11.30
CA MET A 56 7.55 7.33 10.98
C MET A 56 7.95 8.82 10.90
N GLY A 57 7.04 9.72 11.26
CA GLY A 57 7.33 11.15 11.46
C GLY A 57 7.12 12.04 10.25
N LEU A 58 6.48 11.58 9.16
CA LEU A 58 6.14 12.45 8.06
C LEU A 58 4.90 13.30 8.37
N LYS A 59 4.93 14.57 7.95
CA LYS A 59 3.75 15.43 7.95
C LYS A 59 2.81 14.99 6.84
N THR A 60 1.78 14.24 7.22
CA THR A 60 0.91 13.48 6.30
C THR A 60 -0.47 14.13 6.16
N ARG A 61 -1.02 14.09 4.93
CA ARG A 61 -2.42 14.41 4.62
C ARG A 61 -3.11 13.19 4.01
N ALA A 62 -4.33 12.92 4.47
CA ALA A 62 -5.23 11.92 3.92
C ALA A 62 -6.18 12.54 2.90
N VAL A 63 -6.40 11.82 1.79
CA VAL A 63 -7.34 12.19 0.72
C VAL A 63 -8.11 10.96 0.29
N GLY A 64 -9.41 10.89 0.56
CA GLY A 64 -10.21 9.70 0.27
C GLY A 64 -11.69 9.88 0.63
N GLY A 65 -12.45 8.81 0.42
CA GLY A 65 -13.88 8.76 0.73
C GLY A 65 -14.20 7.79 1.88
N ILE A 66 -15.08 8.21 2.77
CA ILE A 66 -15.66 7.39 3.84
C ILE A 66 -17.16 7.61 3.93
N GLY A 67 -17.86 6.69 4.59
CA GLY A 67 -19.28 6.83 4.88
C GLY A 67 -19.57 7.81 6.01
N ASN A 68 -20.79 8.31 6.03
CA ASN A 68 -21.35 9.06 7.17
C ASN A 68 -21.99 8.05 8.16
N ASP A 69 -21.13 7.24 8.78
CA ASP A 69 -21.47 6.16 9.69
C ASP A 69 -20.42 6.02 10.80
N LEU A 70 -20.68 5.19 11.81
CA LEU A 70 -19.80 4.99 12.95
C LEU A 70 -18.41 4.51 12.57
N MET A 71 -18.26 3.71 11.50
CA MET A 71 -16.97 3.25 11.02
C MET A 71 -16.17 4.41 10.40
N GLY A 72 -16.84 5.28 9.62
CA GLY A 72 -16.22 6.48 9.06
C GLY A 72 -15.77 7.46 10.15
N ASP A 73 -16.58 7.69 11.16
CA ASP A 73 -16.24 8.53 12.30
C ASP A 73 -15.04 7.96 13.06
N TRP A 74 -14.98 6.64 13.23
CA TRP A 74 -13.85 5.97 13.84
C TRP A 74 -12.56 6.14 13.02
N VAL A 75 -12.63 5.93 11.69
CA VAL A 75 -11.50 6.12 10.78
C VAL A 75 -10.96 7.55 10.87
N LEU A 76 -11.84 8.57 10.80
CA LEU A 76 -11.43 9.98 10.93
C LEU A 76 -10.78 10.27 12.27
N ARG A 77 -11.32 9.74 13.36
CA ARG A 77 -10.75 9.90 14.69
C ARG A 77 -9.35 9.30 14.75
N ARG A 78 -9.18 8.05 14.28
CA ARG A 78 -7.88 7.39 14.28
C ARG A 78 -6.83 8.11 13.43
N LEU A 79 -7.21 8.63 12.25
CA LEU A 79 -6.32 9.45 11.44
C LEU A 79 -5.85 10.71 12.21
N LYS A 80 -6.76 11.38 12.91
CA LYS A 80 -6.44 12.56 13.76
C LYS A 80 -5.54 12.19 14.95
N ASP A 81 -5.74 11.03 15.59
CA ASP A 81 -4.88 10.52 16.66
C ASP A 81 -3.42 10.39 16.20
N PHE A 82 -3.20 10.01 14.95
CA PHE A 82 -1.89 9.97 14.29
C PHE A 82 -1.44 11.33 13.73
N LYS A 83 -2.15 12.43 14.04
CA LYS A 83 -1.86 13.80 13.57
C LYS A 83 -1.87 13.95 12.05
N ILE A 84 -2.63 13.11 11.35
CA ILE A 84 -2.82 13.18 9.91
C ILE A 84 -3.87 14.26 9.59
N ASP A 85 -3.55 15.15 8.66
CA ASP A 85 -4.50 16.15 8.14
C ASP A 85 -5.61 15.45 7.34
N THR A 86 -6.85 15.66 7.75
CA THR A 86 -8.05 15.04 7.16
C THR A 86 -8.94 16.01 6.39
N ALA A 87 -8.45 17.21 6.09
CA ALA A 87 -9.25 18.28 5.46
C ALA A 87 -9.76 17.94 4.05
N LEU A 88 -9.17 16.94 3.39
CA LEU A 88 -9.60 16.46 2.08
C LEU A 88 -10.26 15.07 2.13
N MET A 89 -10.52 14.54 3.32
CA MET A 89 -11.37 13.35 3.47
C MET A 89 -12.84 13.74 3.20
N GLN A 90 -13.50 12.95 2.37
CA GLN A 90 -14.90 13.18 2.01
C GLN A 90 -15.80 12.22 2.78
N GLN A 91 -16.69 12.78 3.60
CA GLN A 91 -17.73 12.04 4.31
C GLN A 91 -19.09 12.52 3.78
N LYS A 92 -19.85 11.66 3.11
CA LYS A 92 -21.12 12.05 2.49
C LYS A 92 -22.27 11.18 2.98
N LYS A 93 -23.44 11.83 3.15
CA LYS A 93 -24.71 11.14 3.46
C LYS A 93 -25.01 10.11 2.36
N GLY A 94 -25.43 8.92 2.76
CA GLY A 94 -25.74 7.81 1.86
C GLY A 94 -24.53 6.95 1.46
N TRP A 95 -23.31 7.40 1.74
CA TRP A 95 -22.14 6.55 1.60
C TRP A 95 -21.99 5.66 2.84
N LYS A 96 -21.51 4.44 2.61
CA LYS A 96 -21.04 3.53 3.65
C LYS A 96 -19.51 3.49 3.66
N THR A 97 -18.92 3.41 4.83
CA THR A 97 -17.45 3.28 4.93
C THR A 97 -17.02 1.93 4.35
N SER A 98 -16.02 1.96 3.49
CA SER A 98 -15.36 0.72 3.04
C SER A 98 -14.89 -0.05 4.26
N SER A 99 -15.15 -1.35 4.33
CA SER A 99 -14.86 -2.15 5.52
C SER A 99 -14.54 -3.58 5.18
N SER A 100 -13.67 -4.20 5.99
CA SER A 100 -13.33 -5.61 5.87
C SER A 100 -13.45 -6.33 7.20
N ILE A 101 -13.84 -7.60 7.13
CA ILE A 101 -13.59 -8.59 8.17
C ILE A 101 -12.41 -9.42 7.67
N VAL A 102 -11.29 -9.37 8.37
CA VAL A 102 -10.04 -10.05 8.00
C VAL A 102 -9.83 -11.24 8.94
N THR A 103 -9.87 -12.43 8.37
CA THR A 103 -9.72 -13.69 9.10
C THR A 103 -8.29 -14.19 8.96
N THR A 104 -7.43 -13.80 9.90
CA THR A 104 -5.99 -14.11 9.84
C THR A 104 -5.73 -15.52 10.38
N ARG A 105 -5.08 -16.36 9.57
CA ARG A 105 -4.70 -17.73 9.93
C ARG A 105 -3.35 -17.77 10.64
N GLN A 106 -3.01 -18.92 11.22
CA GLN A 106 -1.73 -19.13 11.92
C GLN A 106 -0.50 -18.98 11.02
N ASP A 107 -0.64 -19.27 9.72
CA ASP A 107 0.42 -19.08 8.71
C ASP A 107 0.57 -17.62 8.24
N GLY A 108 -0.23 -16.69 8.81
CA GLY A 108 -0.25 -15.28 8.44
C GLY A 108 -1.06 -14.95 7.18
N SER A 109 -1.64 -15.94 6.50
CA SER A 109 -2.59 -15.70 5.42
C SER A 109 -3.86 -15.02 5.94
N ARG A 110 -4.49 -14.18 5.11
CA ARG A 110 -5.52 -13.26 5.57
C ARG A 110 -6.74 -13.19 4.63
N PRO A 111 -7.53 -14.22 4.46
CA PRO A 111 -8.79 -14.08 3.74
C PRO A 111 -9.63 -12.94 4.31
N ALA A 112 -10.28 -12.20 3.44
CA ALA A 112 -11.07 -11.04 3.85
C ALA A 112 -12.44 -11.02 3.16
N LEU A 113 -13.45 -10.65 3.92
CA LEU A 113 -14.75 -10.25 3.40
C LEU A 113 -14.75 -8.73 3.31
N HIS A 114 -14.84 -8.19 2.10
CA HIS A 114 -14.68 -6.76 1.85
C HIS A 114 -15.93 -6.12 1.25
N MET A 115 -16.31 -4.96 1.79
CA MET A 115 -17.32 -4.07 1.22
C MET A 115 -16.64 -2.80 0.70
N LYS A 116 -16.69 -2.57 -0.62
CA LYS A 116 -16.05 -1.46 -1.32
C LYS A 116 -16.50 -0.07 -0.82
N GLY A 117 -17.79 0.10 -0.54
CA GLY A 117 -18.35 1.30 0.09
C GLY A 117 -17.98 2.61 -0.62
N ALA A 118 -17.56 3.60 0.16
CA ALA A 118 -17.25 4.95 -0.31
C ALA A 118 -16.06 5.03 -1.26
N THR A 119 -15.18 4.03 -1.30
CA THR A 119 -14.00 3.99 -2.18
C THR A 119 -14.38 4.12 -3.65
N GLY A 120 -15.44 3.44 -4.08
CA GLY A 120 -15.90 3.51 -5.47
C GLY A 120 -16.54 4.84 -5.86
N ASN A 121 -16.95 5.68 -4.90
CA ASN A 121 -17.70 6.91 -5.14
C ASN A 121 -16.87 8.20 -4.97
N PHE A 122 -15.69 8.10 -4.38
CA PHE A 122 -14.84 9.23 -4.07
C PHE A 122 -14.19 9.81 -5.33
N THR A 123 -14.07 11.14 -5.40
CA THR A 123 -13.34 11.84 -6.48
C THR A 123 -12.64 13.07 -5.95
N VAL A 124 -11.47 13.40 -6.51
CA VAL A 124 -10.79 14.68 -6.26
C VAL A 124 -11.18 15.67 -7.36
N ALA A 125 -11.84 16.76 -6.97
CA ALA A 125 -12.20 17.82 -7.89
C ALA A 125 -10.95 18.61 -8.35
N ARG A 126 -10.91 19.08 -9.62
CA ARG A 126 -9.74 19.81 -10.16
C ARG A 126 -9.34 21.03 -9.33
N LYS A 127 -10.28 21.73 -8.70
CA LYS A 127 -10.03 22.85 -7.78
C LYS A 127 -9.21 22.48 -6.54
N ASP A 128 -9.18 21.19 -6.18
CA ASP A 128 -8.45 20.69 -5.02
C ASP A 128 -7.09 20.06 -5.37
N PHE A 129 -6.74 19.96 -6.66
CA PHE A 129 -5.46 19.42 -7.12
C PHE A 129 -4.25 20.11 -6.49
N ALA A 130 -4.30 21.45 -6.40
CA ALA A 130 -3.23 22.22 -5.76
C ALA A 130 -3.05 21.87 -4.29
N LYS A 131 -4.15 21.54 -3.57
CA LYS A 131 -4.09 21.12 -2.17
C LYS A 131 -3.51 19.71 -2.01
N VAL A 132 -3.76 18.82 -2.99
CA VAL A 132 -3.17 17.46 -3.02
C VAL A 132 -1.69 17.55 -3.39
N ALA A 133 -1.35 18.36 -4.39
CA ALA A 133 0.03 18.55 -4.86
C ALA A 133 0.91 19.44 -3.96
N ASP A 134 0.40 19.92 -2.81
CA ASP A 134 1.18 20.65 -1.81
C ASP A 134 1.96 19.69 -0.89
N ALA A 135 2.64 18.71 -1.50
CA ALA A 135 3.41 17.68 -0.83
C ALA A 135 4.69 17.34 -1.61
N LYS A 136 5.70 16.78 -0.92
CA LYS A 136 6.92 16.26 -1.57
C LYS A 136 6.61 14.99 -2.36
N VAL A 137 5.83 14.09 -1.75
CA VAL A 137 5.37 12.82 -2.35
C VAL A 137 3.85 12.79 -2.37
N VAL A 138 3.27 12.45 -3.51
CA VAL A 138 1.85 12.14 -3.68
C VAL A 138 1.71 10.65 -4.01
N HIS A 139 1.13 9.91 -3.10
CA HIS A 139 0.86 8.49 -3.23
C HIS A 139 -0.59 8.27 -3.68
N LEU A 140 -0.78 7.50 -4.75
CA LEU A 140 -2.05 7.01 -5.22
C LEU A 140 -2.17 5.54 -4.81
N GLY A 141 -2.93 5.26 -3.75
CA GLY A 141 -3.05 3.93 -3.16
C GLY A 141 -4.36 3.25 -3.50
N GLY A 142 -4.27 2.10 -4.20
CA GLY A 142 -5.42 1.28 -4.59
C GLY A 142 -6.06 1.72 -5.91
N VAL A 143 -5.26 2.15 -6.88
CA VAL A 143 -5.72 2.40 -8.26
C VAL A 143 -6.26 1.08 -8.85
N GLY A 144 -7.43 1.14 -9.50
CA GLY A 144 -8.19 -0.02 -9.95
C GLY A 144 -9.37 -0.40 -9.03
N LEU A 145 -9.47 0.22 -7.83
CA LEU A 145 -10.59 0.02 -6.92
C LEU A 145 -11.48 1.27 -6.76
N MET A 146 -11.03 2.41 -7.27
CA MET A 146 -11.67 3.71 -7.09
C MET A 146 -12.52 4.11 -8.30
N ASP A 147 -13.56 3.36 -8.65
CA ASP A 147 -14.34 3.46 -9.90
C ASP A 147 -14.57 4.89 -10.40
N ALA A 148 -14.95 5.82 -9.50
CA ALA A 148 -15.23 7.20 -9.86
C ALA A 148 -13.96 8.04 -10.10
N MET A 149 -12.78 7.55 -9.72
CA MET A 149 -11.50 8.25 -9.80
C MET A 149 -10.52 7.59 -10.77
N ASP A 150 -10.64 6.30 -11.02
CA ASP A 150 -9.73 5.53 -11.86
C ASP A 150 -9.68 6.01 -13.33
N GLY A 151 -8.66 5.61 -14.04
CA GLY A 151 -8.40 6.02 -15.40
C GLY A 151 -7.96 7.48 -15.49
N THR A 152 -8.65 8.28 -16.32
CA THR A 152 -8.23 9.63 -16.69
C THR A 152 -8.19 10.64 -15.55
N LYS A 153 -8.98 10.46 -14.48
CA LYS A 153 -8.97 11.39 -13.34
C LYS A 153 -7.74 11.20 -12.47
N ASN A 154 -7.35 9.94 -12.19
CA ASN A 154 -6.09 9.64 -11.52
C ASN A 154 -4.91 10.15 -12.35
N ALA A 155 -4.92 9.91 -13.66
CA ALA A 155 -3.91 10.42 -14.59
C ALA A 155 -3.79 11.95 -14.55
N ALA A 156 -4.93 12.65 -14.57
CA ALA A 156 -4.93 14.13 -14.53
C ALA A 156 -4.36 14.67 -13.21
N LEU A 157 -4.66 14.02 -12.07
CA LEU A 157 -4.11 14.38 -10.77
C LEU A 157 -2.60 14.10 -10.69
N ALA A 158 -2.16 12.91 -11.11
CA ALA A 158 -0.75 12.52 -11.11
C ALA A 158 0.09 13.45 -12.00
N LYS A 159 -0.38 13.72 -13.24
CA LYS A 159 0.21 14.69 -14.14
C LYS A 159 0.37 16.08 -13.51
N TYR A 160 -0.70 16.55 -12.85
CA TYR A 160 -0.66 17.84 -12.17
C TYR A 160 0.36 17.82 -11.01
N ALA A 161 0.38 16.77 -10.21
CA ALA A 161 1.31 16.64 -9.09
C ALA A 161 2.78 16.67 -9.57
N GLN A 162 3.13 15.91 -10.62
CA GLN A 162 4.46 15.96 -11.23
C GLN A 162 4.82 17.35 -11.74
N ALA A 163 3.88 18.03 -12.42
CA ALA A 163 4.09 19.40 -12.89
C ALA A 163 4.33 20.42 -11.77
N GLN A 164 3.87 20.11 -10.55
CA GLN A 164 4.15 20.89 -9.34
C GLN A 164 5.43 20.41 -8.60
N GLY A 165 6.22 19.50 -9.18
CA GLY A 165 7.47 18.99 -8.62
C GLY A 165 7.28 17.97 -7.49
N CYS A 166 6.11 17.33 -7.41
CA CYS A 166 5.90 16.20 -6.50
C CYS A 166 6.50 14.92 -7.11
N ILE A 167 7.02 14.05 -6.26
CA ILE A 167 7.26 12.64 -6.62
C ILE A 167 5.92 11.92 -6.57
N THR A 168 5.59 11.14 -7.60
CA THR A 168 4.37 10.33 -7.65
C THR A 168 4.70 8.86 -7.40
N THR A 169 4.00 8.26 -6.44
CA THR A 169 4.06 6.82 -6.16
C THR A 169 2.68 6.21 -6.38
N VAL A 170 2.62 5.08 -7.05
CA VAL A 170 1.36 4.40 -7.38
C VAL A 170 1.39 2.97 -6.90
N ASP A 171 0.35 2.60 -6.17
CA ASP A 171 0.01 1.24 -5.79
C ASP A 171 -1.37 0.88 -6.36
N ILE A 172 -1.58 -0.38 -6.69
CA ILE A 172 -2.76 -0.83 -7.41
C ILE A 172 -3.55 -1.85 -6.59
N PHE A 173 -4.78 -2.06 -7.00
CA PHE A 173 -5.60 -3.20 -6.62
C PHE A 173 -6.10 -3.84 -7.91
N ALA A 174 -5.33 -4.81 -8.42
CA ALA A 174 -5.61 -5.46 -9.69
C ALA A 174 -5.46 -6.98 -9.55
N GLY A 175 -6.46 -7.71 -10.01
CA GLY A 175 -6.48 -9.18 -9.97
C GLY A 175 -6.28 -9.82 -11.34
N SER A 176 -6.38 -9.04 -12.43
CA SER A 176 -6.36 -9.58 -13.79
C SER A 176 -5.99 -8.53 -14.83
N LYS A 177 -5.71 -8.98 -16.04
CA LYS A 177 -5.44 -8.11 -17.20
C LYS A 177 -6.65 -7.22 -17.58
N SER A 178 -7.86 -7.61 -17.22
CA SER A 178 -9.07 -6.80 -17.46
C SER A 178 -9.08 -5.49 -16.68
N ASP A 179 -8.25 -5.37 -15.63
CA ASP A 179 -8.16 -4.17 -14.79
C ASP A 179 -7.18 -3.13 -15.38
N LEU A 180 -6.45 -3.49 -16.44
CA LEU A 180 -5.48 -2.59 -17.09
C LEU A 180 -6.06 -1.24 -17.53
N PRO A 181 -7.28 -1.14 -18.11
CA PRO A 181 -7.85 0.14 -18.53
C PRO A 181 -7.98 1.17 -17.39
N ASP A 182 -8.20 0.72 -16.15
CA ASP A 182 -8.34 1.58 -14.98
C ASP A 182 -6.97 2.12 -14.49
N VAL A 183 -5.90 1.39 -14.78
CA VAL A 183 -4.53 1.68 -14.33
C VAL A 183 -3.69 2.35 -15.43
N ASP A 184 -3.86 1.98 -16.70
CA ASP A 184 -2.98 2.35 -17.82
C ASP A 184 -2.79 3.88 -17.96
N ALA A 185 -3.87 4.64 -17.79
CA ALA A 185 -3.85 6.08 -17.95
C ALA A 185 -2.93 6.81 -16.93
N VAL A 186 -2.67 6.26 -15.74
CA VAL A 186 -1.83 6.87 -14.71
C VAL A 186 -0.35 6.51 -14.85
N LEU A 187 -0.03 5.40 -15.51
CA LEU A 187 1.34 4.88 -15.63
C LEU A 187 2.34 5.91 -16.20
N PRO A 188 2.02 6.71 -17.25
CA PRO A 188 2.93 7.73 -17.78
C PRO A 188 3.31 8.83 -16.78
N TYR A 189 2.54 8.97 -15.71
CA TYR A 189 2.73 9.98 -14.67
C TYR A 189 3.14 9.35 -13.33
N THR A 190 3.81 8.20 -13.38
CA THR A 190 4.24 7.42 -12.22
C THR A 190 5.76 7.42 -12.13
N ASP A 191 6.31 8.05 -11.09
CA ASP A 191 7.76 7.98 -10.82
C ASP A 191 8.14 6.62 -10.23
N TYR A 192 7.34 6.12 -9.27
CA TYR A 192 7.55 4.82 -8.64
C TYR A 192 6.26 4.01 -8.63
N PHE A 193 6.28 2.85 -9.24
CA PHE A 193 5.19 1.87 -9.30
C PHE A 193 5.50 0.72 -8.36
N LEU A 194 4.65 0.49 -7.36
CA LEU A 194 4.95 -0.32 -6.18
C LEU A 194 3.93 -1.45 -5.91
N PRO A 195 3.49 -2.23 -6.90
CA PRO A 195 2.59 -3.36 -6.67
C PRO A 195 3.33 -4.57 -6.08
N SER A 196 2.57 -5.59 -5.70
CA SER A 196 3.11 -6.94 -5.55
C SER A 196 3.47 -7.52 -6.92
N ILE A 197 4.36 -8.52 -6.93
CA ILE A 197 4.72 -9.20 -8.20
C ILE A 197 3.50 -9.90 -8.80
N GLU A 198 2.62 -10.45 -7.95
CA GLU A 198 1.38 -11.12 -8.38
C GLU A 198 0.43 -10.16 -9.09
N GLU A 199 0.25 -8.95 -8.58
CA GLU A 199 -0.56 -7.91 -9.24
C GLU A 199 0.09 -7.44 -10.55
N ALA A 200 1.41 -7.24 -10.54
CA ALA A 200 2.15 -6.84 -11.73
C ALA A 200 2.07 -7.91 -12.84
N GLU A 201 2.18 -9.19 -12.48
CA GLU A 201 2.01 -10.32 -13.40
C GLU A 201 0.56 -10.43 -13.91
N ALA A 202 -0.42 -10.29 -13.01
CA ALA A 202 -1.84 -10.34 -13.37
C ALA A 202 -2.19 -9.24 -14.37
N LEU A 203 -1.71 -8.01 -14.13
CA LEU A 203 -2.01 -6.85 -14.95
C LEU A 203 -1.27 -6.89 -16.30
N SER A 204 0.01 -7.26 -16.32
CA SER A 204 0.83 -7.31 -17.52
C SER A 204 0.57 -8.56 -18.39
N GLY A 205 0.19 -9.66 -17.74
CA GLY A 205 0.04 -10.98 -18.36
C GLY A 205 1.36 -11.73 -18.56
N TYR A 206 2.49 -11.17 -18.09
CA TYR A 206 3.81 -11.82 -18.09
C TYR A 206 4.07 -12.51 -16.77
N ARG A 207 4.87 -13.61 -16.79
CA ARG A 207 5.25 -14.38 -15.60
C ARG A 207 6.73 -14.23 -15.25
N ASP A 208 7.52 -13.65 -16.10
CA ASP A 208 8.92 -13.33 -15.81
C ASP A 208 9.09 -11.84 -15.47
N ILE A 209 9.89 -11.58 -14.47
CA ILE A 209 10.05 -10.24 -13.89
C ILE A 209 10.62 -9.23 -14.91
N LYS A 210 11.42 -9.68 -15.88
CA LYS A 210 12.02 -8.81 -16.89
C LYS A 210 10.97 -8.31 -17.87
N SER A 211 10.16 -9.20 -18.43
CA SER A 211 9.06 -8.84 -19.35
C SER A 211 7.98 -8.03 -18.64
N CYS A 212 7.65 -8.41 -17.39
CA CYS A 212 6.73 -7.67 -16.56
C CYS A 212 7.20 -6.22 -16.33
N THR A 213 8.48 -6.05 -15.97
CA THR A 213 9.08 -4.72 -15.75
C THR A 213 9.09 -3.90 -17.04
N GLN A 214 9.48 -4.51 -18.17
CA GLN A 214 9.52 -3.83 -19.46
C GLN A 214 8.14 -3.34 -19.90
N PHE A 215 7.10 -4.14 -19.65
CA PHE A 215 5.70 -3.77 -19.92
C PHE A 215 5.30 -2.43 -19.29
N PHE A 216 5.72 -2.18 -18.03
CA PHE A 216 5.41 -0.93 -17.34
C PHE A 216 6.35 0.20 -17.75
N HIS A 217 7.63 -0.07 -18.02
CA HIS A 217 8.55 0.93 -18.55
C HIS A 217 8.12 1.45 -19.92
N ASP A 218 7.64 0.56 -20.81
CA ASP A 218 7.09 0.95 -22.13
C ASP A 218 5.84 1.84 -22.02
N ARG A 219 5.17 1.85 -20.85
CA ARG A 219 4.03 2.70 -20.52
C ARG A 219 4.40 3.97 -19.77
N GLY A 220 5.70 4.25 -19.63
CA GLY A 220 6.22 5.50 -19.07
C GLY A 220 6.49 5.46 -17.56
N VAL A 221 6.34 4.32 -16.88
CA VAL A 221 6.76 4.17 -15.48
C VAL A 221 8.28 4.31 -15.39
N LYS A 222 8.77 5.23 -14.53
CA LYS A 222 10.22 5.45 -14.40
C LYS A 222 10.90 4.36 -13.56
N CYS A 223 10.25 3.92 -12.50
CA CYS A 223 10.79 2.91 -11.60
C CYS A 223 9.71 1.91 -11.19
N CYS A 224 9.97 0.62 -11.41
CA CYS A 224 9.16 -0.48 -10.91
C CYS A 224 9.80 -1.05 -9.65
N ILE A 225 9.02 -1.20 -8.58
CA ILE A 225 9.46 -1.85 -7.34
C ILE A 225 8.40 -2.90 -6.99
N PHE A 226 8.73 -4.17 -7.20
CA PHE A 226 7.79 -5.26 -6.95
C PHE A 226 8.10 -5.91 -5.60
N THR A 227 7.09 -5.92 -4.70
CA THR A 227 7.18 -6.72 -3.47
C THR A 227 6.92 -8.19 -3.78
N MET A 228 7.70 -9.10 -3.17
CA MET A 228 7.68 -10.53 -3.47
C MET A 228 7.56 -11.38 -2.19
N GLY A 229 6.85 -10.86 -1.18
CA GLY A 229 6.66 -11.55 0.10
C GLY A 229 7.99 -11.98 0.74
N GLY A 230 8.14 -13.29 1.01
CA GLY A 230 9.35 -13.88 1.58
C GLY A 230 10.58 -13.82 0.68
N ASP A 231 10.42 -13.57 -0.62
CA ASP A 231 11.52 -13.39 -1.58
C ASP A 231 12.05 -11.94 -1.62
N GLY A 232 11.47 -11.05 -0.81
CA GLY A 232 11.93 -9.67 -0.63
C GLY A 232 11.32 -8.70 -1.64
N ALA A 233 12.15 -7.89 -2.30
CA ALA A 233 11.70 -6.90 -3.27
C ALA A 233 12.66 -6.78 -4.46
N TYR A 234 12.11 -6.46 -5.63
CA TYR A 234 12.86 -6.19 -6.86
C TYR A 234 12.70 -4.73 -7.26
N TYR A 235 13.81 -4.09 -7.59
CA TYR A 235 13.89 -2.70 -8.06
C TYR A 235 14.38 -2.66 -9.50
N SER A 236 13.74 -1.88 -10.36
CA SER A 236 14.20 -1.59 -11.72
C SER A 236 13.84 -0.17 -12.12
N HIS A 237 14.84 0.63 -12.51
CA HIS A 237 14.67 1.98 -12.98
C HIS A 237 15.07 2.11 -14.46
N VAL A 238 14.48 3.05 -15.19
CA VAL A 238 14.75 3.27 -16.62
C VAL A 238 16.20 3.68 -16.93
N ASP A 239 16.96 4.16 -15.93
CA ASP A 239 18.39 4.46 -16.08
C ASP A 239 19.28 3.21 -16.13
N GLY A 240 18.72 2.03 -15.98
CA GLY A 240 19.39 0.74 -15.99
C GLY A 240 19.69 0.16 -14.60
N THR A 241 19.48 0.93 -13.51
CA THR A 241 19.70 0.45 -12.14
C THR A 241 18.71 -0.67 -11.82
N LYS A 242 19.24 -1.83 -11.41
CA LYS A 242 18.43 -3.02 -11.05
C LYS A 242 19.09 -3.77 -9.90
N PHE A 243 18.29 -4.17 -8.90
CA PHE A 243 18.77 -4.99 -7.79
C PHE A 243 17.61 -5.71 -7.09
N ARG A 244 17.95 -6.65 -6.20
CA ARG A 244 17.01 -7.33 -5.29
C ARG A 244 17.42 -7.10 -3.86
N ILE A 245 16.45 -6.91 -2.98
CA ILE A 245 16.63 -6.85 -1.54
C ILE A 245 15.93 -8.07 -0.93
N PRO A 246 16.64 -8.89 -0.15
CA PRO A 246 16.05 -10.06 0.51
C PRO A 246 15.08 -9.63 1.60
N ALA A 247 14.13 -10.50 1.94
CA ALA A 247 13.23 -10.32 3.07
C ALA A 247 13.97 -10.44 4.41
N PHE A 248 13.44 -9.81 5.46
CA PHE A 248 13.94 -10.01 6.83
C PHE A 248 13.37 -11.28 7.45
N GLU A 249 14.17 -11.94 8.30
CA GLU A 249 13.72 -13.08 9.10
C GLU A 249 12.79 -12.60 10.22
N ILE A 250 11.53 -13.00 10.14
CA ILE A 250 10.50 -12.65 11.13
C ILE A 250 9.59 -13.85 11.42
N VAL A 251 8.93 -13.82 12.56
CA VAL A 251 7.74 -14.63 12.80
C VAL A 251 6.55 -13.82 12.30
N MET A 252 5.97 -14.24 11.18
CA MET A 252 4.83 -13.57 10.58
C MET A 252 3.55 -13.84 11.37
N LYS A 253 2.84 -12.79 11.81
CA LYS A 253 1.52 -12.88 12.42
C LYS A 253 0.40 -12.58 11.42
N CYS A 254 0.56 -11.52 10.63
CA CYS A 254 -0.45 -11.11 9.64
C CYS A 254 0.19 -10.38 8.46
N SER A 255 -0.13 -10.80 7.24
CA SER A 255 0.34 -10.11 6.02
C SER A 255 -0.52 -8.89 5.62
N CYS A 256 -1.54 -8.52 6.43
CA CYS A 256 -2.40 -7.38 6.12
C CYS A 256 -1.62 -6.05 6.12
N GLY A 257 -1.72 -5.28 5.03
CA GLY A 257 -1.07 -3.97 4.91
C GLY A 257 0.44 -4.01 4.76
N CYS A 258 1.07 -5.16 4.46
CA CYS A 258 2.52 -5.25 4.28
C CYS A 258 3.01 -4.45 3.07
N GLY A 259 2.30 -4.51 1.93
CA GLY A 259 2.57 -3.68 0.75
C GLY A 259 2.43 -2.20 1.06
N ASP A 260 1.34 -1.82 1.73
CA ASP A 260 1.08 -0.42 2.12
C ASP A 260 2.16 0.13 3.07
N ALA A 261 2.61 -0.69 4.02
CA ALA A 261 3.70 -0.35 4.93
C ALA A 261 5.04 -0.23 4.18
N PHE A 262 5.29 -1.10 3.18
CA PHE A 262 6.42 -0.98 2.28
C PHE A 262 6.38 0.35 1.52
N ASN A 263 5.24 0.71 0.92
CA ASN A 263 5.05 1.95 0.17
C ASN A 263 5.31 3.19 1.03
N ALA A 264 4.81 3.19 2.27
CA ALA A 264 5.08 4.24 3.24
C ALA A 264 6.56 4.30 3.63
N GLY A 265 7.18 3.16 3.91
CA GLY A 265 8.61 3.06 4.23
C GLY A 265 9.49 3.60 3.11
N PHE A 266 9.17 3.26 1.87
CA PHE A 266 9.87 3.77 0.69
C PHE A 266 9.74 5.29 0.57
N ALA A 267 8.53 5.85 0.72
CA ALA A 267 8.30 7.29 0.70
C ALA A 267 9.08 8.02 1.81
N VAL A 268 9.11 7.44 3.03
CA VAL A 268 9.91 7.97 4.15
C VAL A 268 11.40 8.01 3.79
N ALA A 269 11.93 6.92 3.24
CA ALA A 269 13.33 6.82 2.86
C ALA A 269 13.71 7.84 1.76
N LEU A 270 12.87 8.00 0.74
CA LEU A 270 13.04 9.01 -0.30
C LEU A 270 13.10 10.43 0.29
N ILE A 271 12.16 10.77 1.19
CA ILE A 271 12.10 12.10 1.82
C ILE A 271 13.32 12.35 2.72
N LYS A 272 13.88 11.29 3.31
CA LYS A 272 15.11 11.34 4.11
C LYS A 272 16.39 11.35 3.26
N GLY A 273 16.29 11.29 1.93
CA GLY A 273 17.42 11.35 1.01
C GLY A 273 18.28 10.09 1.01
N MET A 274 17.71 8.92 1.33
CA MET A 274 18.43 7.65 1.23
C MET A 274 18.65 7.29 -0.25
N ASP A 275 19.74 6.58 -0.53
CA ASP A 275 19.99 5.99 -1.85
C ASP A 275 18.93 4.91 -2.18
N PRO A 276 18.79 4.50 -3.46
CA PRO A 276 17.76 3.56 -3.87
C PRO A 276 17.78 2.23 -3.12
N GLU A 277 18.97 1.64 -2.93
CA GLU A 277 19.12 0.34 -2.28
C GLU A 277 18.73 0.42 -0.79
N THR A 278 19.24 1.42 -0.09
CA THR A 278 18.89 1.70 1.30
C THR A 278 17.39 2.02 1.44
N SER A 279 16.80 2.73 0.47
CA SER A 279 15.36 3.06 0.47
C SER A 279 14.48 1.81 0.36
N VAL A 280 14.80 0.90 -0.55
CA VAL A 280 14.06 -0.36 -0.70
C VAL A 280 14.27 -1.26 0.53
N ARG A 281 15.47 -1.30 1.09
CA ARG A 281 15.77 -2.06 2.31
C ARG A 281 15.01 -1.51 3.52
N PHE A 282 14.90 -0.19 3.66
CA PHE A 282 14.10 0.44 4.71
C PHE A 282 12.60 0.16 4.54
N ALA A 283 12.10 0.20 3.31
CA ALA A 283 10.73 -0.18 2.98
C ALA A 283 10.44 -1.65 3.34
N GLN A 284 11.37 -2.56 3.00
CA GLN A 284 11.28 -3.98 3.37
C GLN A 284 11.28 -4.19 4.89
N ALA A 285 12.07 -3.42 5.64
CA ALA A 285 12.06 -3.44 7.10
C ALA A 285 10.72 -2.95 7.68
N THR A 286 10.14 -1.91 7.08
CA THR A 286 8.81 -1.40 7.48
C THR A 286 7.72 -2.45 7.25
N SER A 287 7.75 -3.14 6.10
CA SER A 287 6.86 -4.25 5.76
C SER A 287 7.02 -5.42 6.73
N ALA A 288 8.24 -5.81 7.06
CA ALA A 288 8.54 -6.90 7.99
C ALA A 288 8.05 -6.61 9.41
N LEU A 289 8.23 -5.37 9.90
CA LEU A 289 7.68 -4.93 11.18
C LEU A 289 6.15 -5.00 11.17
N ASN A 290 5.50 -4.57 10.08
CA ASN A 290 4.06 -4.69 9.95
C ASN A 290 3.61 -6.15 10.05
N ALA A 291 4.29 -7.06 9.36
CA ALA A 291 3.96 -8.48 9.33
C ALA A 291 4.07 -9.18 10.70
N SER A 292 4.82 -8.62 11.66
CA SER A 292 5.00 -9.18 12.99
C SER A 292 3.83 -8.92 13.95
N GLY A 293 2.85 -8.10 13.57
CA GLY A 293 1.67 -7.76 14.37
C GLY A 293 0.34 -8.11 13.70
N LEU A 294 -0.76 -7.98 14.42
CA LEU A 294 -2.12 -8.15 13.89
C LEU A 294 -2.66 -6.82 13.41
N GLY A 295 -2.87 -6.67 12.10
CA GLY A 295 -3.44 -5.49 11.46
C GLY A 295 -2.42 -4.59 10.77
N SER A 296 -2.93 -3.72 9.90
CA SER A 296 -2.11 -2.76 9.15
C SER A 296 -1.38 -1.81 10.09
N GLN A 297 -0.09 -1.65 9.93
CA GLN A 297 0.86 -0.84 10.72
C GLN A 297 1.07 -1.33 12.18
N ALA A 298 0.70 -2.56 12.52
CA ALA A 298 0.72 -3.05 13.91
C ALA A 298 2.12 -3.00 14.53
N GLY A 299 3.16 -3.46 13.83
CA GLY A 299 4.55 -3.44 14.32
C GLY A 299 5.34 -2.17 13.97
N VAL A 300 4.76 -1.23 13.20
CA VAL A 300 5.45 0.03 12.83
C VAL A 300 5.27 1.03 13.95
N GLU A 301 6.37 1.48 14.58
CA GLU A 301 6.35 2.43 15.69
C GLU A 301 6.91 3.81 15.33
N SER A 302 8.12 3.85 14.78
CA SER A 302 8.81 5.08 14.43
C SER A 302 9.91 4.85 13.39
N PHE A 303 10.40 5.93 12.81
CA PHE A 303 11.58 5.91 11.92
C PHE A 303 12.80 5.28 12.61
N ALA A 304 13.08 5.67 13.85
CA ALA A 304 14.24 5.17 14.58
C ALA A 304 14.12 3.67 14.89
N HIS A 305 12.92 3.20 15.24
CA HIS A 305 12.65 1.77 15.45
C HIS A 305 12.86 0.97 14.16
N THR A 306 12.30 1.42 13.05
CA THR A 306 12.46 0.77 11.73
C THR A 306 13.94 0.75 11.29
N LEU A 307 14.67 1.86 11.51
CA LEU A 307 16.09 1.93 11.17
C LEU A 307 16.94 0.97 12.02
N LYS A 308 16.62 0.86 13.32
CA LYS A 308 17.26 -0.12 14.22
C LYS A 308 16.97 -1.54 13.75
N PHE A 309 15.70 -1.86 13.49
CA PHE A 309 15.29 -3.16 12.98
C PHE A 309 16.05 -3.53 11.69
N MET A 310 16.09 -2.62 10.72
CA MET A 310 16.80 -2.81 9.45
C MET A 310 18.29 -3.15 9.64
N LYS A 311 18.94 -2.57 10.66
CA LYS A 311 20.37 -2.78 10.93
C LYS A 311 20.66 -4.05 11.72
N THR A 312 19.75 -4.50 12.57
CA THR A 312 20.01 -5.58 13.56
C THR A 312 19.33 -6.90 13.20
N THR A 313 18.32 -6.89 12.34
CA THR A 313 17.59 -8.11 11.98
C THR A 313 18.27 -8.81 10.80
N LYS A 314 18.37 -10.12 10.88
CA LYS A 314 18.89 -10.97 9.80
C LYS A 314 17.95 -10.93 8.60
N VAL A 315 18.53 -11.11 7.43
CA VAL A 315 17.78 -11.31 6.18
C VAL A 315 17.79 -12.78 5.79
N TRP A 316 16.74 -13.22 5.13
CA TRP A 316 16.70 -14.55 4.52
C TRP A 316 17.83 -14.65 3.49
N MET A 317 18.81 -15.51 3.77
CA MET A 317 19.75 -15.94 2.75
C MET A 317 19.00 -16.95 1.88
N ALA A 318 18.54 -16.52 0.70
CA ALA A 318 17.99 -17.45 -0.28
C ALA A 318 19.02 -18.58 -0.46
N LYS A 319 18.65 -19.83 -0.12
CA LYS A 319 19.40 -20.97 -0.62
C LYS A 319 19.44 -20.78 -2.13
N GLN A 320 20.62 -20.77 -2.74
CA GLN A 320 20.75 -20.79 -4.19
C GLN A 320 20.00 -22.01 -4.72
N SER A 321 18.70 -21.84 -4.94
CA SER A 321 17.88 -22.79 -5.65
C SER A 321 17.95 -22.39 -7.11
N SER A 322 18.64 -23.24 -7.88
CA SER A 322 18.39 -23.37 -9.31
C SER A 322 16.90 -23.16 -9.58
N ILE A 323 16.61 -22.29 -10.52
CA ILE A 323 15.28 -21.96 -11.06
C ILE A 323 14.41 -23.22 -11.12
N GLY A 324 13.50 -23.35 -10.19
CA GLY A 324 12.55 -24.44 -10.09
C GLY A 324 11.33 -23.93 -9.33
N HIS A 325 10.19 -23.97 -10.00
CA HIS A 325 8.87 -23.50 -9.60
C HIS A 325 8.59 -23.61 -8.10
N ALA A 326 8.19 -22.49 -7.50
CA ALA A 326 7.53 -22.49 -6.22
C ALA A 326 6.22 -23.29 -6.29
N PRO A 327 5.83 -24.03 -5.26
CA PRO A 327 4.59 -24.78 -5.27
C PRO A 327 3.41 -23.79 -5.38
N THR A 328 2.61 -23.97 -6.42
CA THR A 328 1.32 -23.32 -6.60
C THR A 328 0.43 -23.66 -5.41
N LEU A 329 0.01 -22.63 -4.68
CA LEU A 329 -1.10 -22.77 -3.74
C LEU A 329 -2.36 -23.18 -4.51
N PRO A 330 -3.12 -24.18 -4.05
CA PRO A 330 -4.35 -24.57 -4.72
C PRO A 330 -5.35 -23.41 -4.65
N HIS A 331 -5.86 -23.04 -5.82
CA HIS A 331 -7.04 -22.19 -5.93
C HIS A 331 -8.25 -22.98 -5.43
N GLY A 332 -8.88 -22.49 -4.37
CA GLY A 332 -10.20 -22.89 -3.92
C GLY A 332 -11.07 -21.65 -3.78
#